data_55cb57af2ff6fa338f22430ef39aecff
#
_entry.id   55cb57af2ff6fa338f22430ef39aecff
#
_cell.length_a   1.000
_cell.length_b   1.000
_cell.length_c   1.000
_cell.angle_alpha   90.00
_cell.angle_beta   90.00
_cell.angle_gamma   90.00
#
_symmetry.space_group_name_H-M   'P 1'
#
loop_
_entity.id
_entity.type
_entity.pdbx_description
1 polymer ?
#
loop_
_entity_poly.entity_id
_entity_poly.type
_entity_poly.pdbx_seq_one_letter_code
_entity_poly.pdbx_strand_id
1 'polypeptide(L)'
;CKWGCIDIDSYAGFDHKQLIQKINKLKLPLIVFRSKSGGAHVFLFTSDYVSAKSMQDKLTEIKAVLGYGGSEVFPKQTELKSKDDTGNFLNLPYFSGDDTTRYAFDKQGGGATLKDFYELYETNKVIDVESIVVVRPQSEYDDGPPCIEVLAMNKIGEGGRNNALFHYGVYAKQKWPSEWKSKVILFNATAMEKPLSDTEVQIIVNQHDKKEWGYKCNDQPMCSMCDKLSLIHI
;
A
#
# COMPACT_ATOMS: atom_id res chain seq x y z
N CYS A 1 21.34 6.85 -3.89
CA CYS A 1 20.29 7.87 -3.95
C CYS A 1 20.09 8.51 -2.58
N LYS A 2 19.49 9.71 -2.54
CA LYS A 2 19.09 10.41 -1.29
C LYS A 2 17.58 10.49 -1.11
N TRP A 3 16.83 9.88 -2.01
CA TRP A 3 15.38 9.79 -1.92
C TRP A 3 14.86 8.56 -2.67
N GLY A 4 13.70 8.13 -2.27
CA GLY A 4 12.88 7.19 -3.00
C GLY A 4 11.42 7.56 -2.87
N CYS A 5 10.56 6.96 -3.68
CA CYS A 5 9.14 7.28 -3.75
C CYS A 5 8.29 6.05 -3.99
N ILE A 6 7.17 5.97 -3.32
CA ILE A 6 6.07 5.07 -3.66
C ILE A 6 5.08 5.90 -4.49
N ASP A 7 4.81 5.47 -5.72
CA ASP A 7 3.89 6.13 -6.64
C ASP A 7 2.54 5.44 -6.59
N ILE A 8 1.57 6.11 -5.96
CA ILE A 8 0.21 5.60 -5.77
C ILE A 8 -0.70 6.27 -6.80
N ASP A 9 -0.96 5.55 -7.88
CA ASP A 9 -1.93 5.97 -8.89
C ASP A 9 -3.35 5.73 -8.39
N SER A 10 -4.17 6.76 -8.47
CA SER A 10 -5.61 6.68 -8.22
C SER A 10 -6.35 7.61 -9.17
N TYR A 11 -7.34 7.07 -9.85
CA TYR A 11 -8.13 7.81 -10.85
C TYR A 11 -9.50 8.26 -10.34
N ALA A 12 -9.90 7.85 -9.14
CA ALA A 12 -11.20 8.15 -8.56
C ALA A 12 -11.07 8.58 -7.09
N GLY A 13 -10.79 9.87 -6.86
CA GLY A 13 -10.84 10.49 -5.53
C GLY A 13 -9.95 9.81 -4.49
N PHE A 14 -8.70 10.25 -4.36
CA PHE A 14 -7.76 9.69 -3.39
C PHE A 14 -7.83 10.43 -2.06
N ASP A 15 -7.99 9.69 -0.95
CA ASP A 15 -8.01 10.26 0.40
C ASP A 15 -6.58 10.39 0.97
N HIS A 16 -5.91 11.51 0.64
CA HIS A 16 -4.57 11.83 1.16
C HIS A 16 -4.54 11.92 2.68
N LYS A 17 -5.63 12.40 3.29
CA LYS A 17 -5.70 12.58 4.75
C LYS A 17 -5.68 11.24 5.48
N GLN A 18 -6.39 10.24 4.96
CA GLN A 18 -6.37 8.89 5.50
C GLN A 18 -4.96 8.28 5.41
N LEU A 19 -4.28 8.43 4.26
CA LEU A 19 -2.91 7.97 4.09
C LEU A 19 -1.96 8.63 5.09
N ILE A 20 -2.04 9.97 5.25
CA ILE A 20 -1.21 10.73 6.19
C ILE A 20 -1.45 10.29 7.63
N GLN A 21 -2.71 10.09 8.03
CA GLN A 21 -3.05 9.57 9.36
C GLN A 21 -2.43 8.20 9.61
N LYS A 22 -2.42 7.31 8.60
CA LYS A 22 -1.80 6.00 8.69
C LYS A 22 -0.28 6.10 8.84
N ILE A 23 0.37 6.94 8.03
CA ILE A 23 1.82 7.22 8.12
C ILE A 23 2.18 7.75 9.52
N ASN A 24 1.43 8.71 10.04
CA ASN A 24 1.64 9.28 11.37
C ASN A 24 1.46 8.24 12.48
N LYS A 25 0.41 7.41 12.40
CA LYS A 25 0.14 6.32 13.37
C LYS A 25 1.29 5.32 13.41
N LEU A 26 1.86 4.99 12.27
CA LEU A 26 2.99 4.07 12.14
C LEU A 26 4.34 4.74 12.39
N LYS A 27 4.36 6.05 12.64
CA LYS A 27 5.57 6.86 12.87
C LYS A 27 6.60 6.73 11.74
N LEU A 28 6.14 6.58 10.51
CA LEU A 28 7.01 6.46 9.35
C LEU A 28 7.51 7.85 8.92
N PRO A 29 8.82 8.00 8.60
CA PRO A 29 9.43 9.29 8.24
C PRO A 29 9.17 9.63 6.76
N LEU A 30 7.91 9.67 6.37
CA LEU A 30 7.48 9.87 4.97
C LEU A 30 6.83 11.23 4.79
N ILE A 31 6.99 11.79 3.60
CA ILE A 31 6.29 13.00 3.17
C ILE A 31 5.39 12.66 1.98
N VAL A 32 4.11 12.99 2.11
CA VAL A 32 3.11 12.75 1.06
C VAL A 32 2.98 13.98 0.20
N PHE A 33 3.04 13.79 -1.12
CA PHE A 33 2.76 14.82 -2.12
C PHE A 33 1.54 14.40 -2.94
N ARG A 34 0.81 15.40 -3.41
CA ARG A 34 -0.21 15.17 -4.42
C ARG A 34 0.47 14.89 -5.77
N SER A 35 0.11 13.79 -6.44
CA SER A 35 0.60 13.51 -7.78
C SER A 35 -0.14 14.35 -8.85
N LYS A 36 0.36 14.38 -10.07
CA LYS A 36 -0.25 15.11 -11.18
C LYS A 36 -1.69 14.62 -11.47
N SER A 37 -1.93 13.33 -11.37
CA SER A 37 -3.22 12.67 -11.62
C SER A 37 -4.20 12.76 -10.45
N GLY A 38 -3.75 13.27 -9.28
CA GLY A 38 -4.57 13.35 -8.06
C GLY A 38 -4.37 12.21 -7.08
N GLY A 39 -3.56 11.21 -7.40
CA GLY A 39 -3.04 10.21 -6.48
C GLY A 39 -1.95 10.77 -5.55
N ALA A 40 -1.07 9.94 -5.04
CA ALA A 40 -0.02 10.35 -4.12
C ALA A 40 1.37 9.88 -4.52
N HIS A 41 2.36 10.75 -4.37
CA HIS A 41 3.77 10.38 -4.31
C HIS A 41 4.21 10.40 -2.85
N VAL A 42 4.64 9.27 -2.32
CA VAL A 42 5.08 9.14 -0.92
C VAL A 42 6.59 9.03 -0.87
N PHE A 43 7.24 10.11 -0.47
CA PHE A 43 8.70 10.20 -0.48
C PHE A 43 9.31 9.80 0.86
N LEU A 44 10.41 9.08 0.76
CA LEU A 44 11.39 8.85 1.83
C LEU A 44 12.68 9.58 1.47
N PHE A 45 13.19 10.39 2.38
CA PHE A 45 14.43 11.15 2.20
C PHE A 45 15.51 10.68 3.18
N THR A 46 16.76 10.68 2.70
CA THR A 46 17.94 10.42 3.53
C THR A 46 18.92 11.60 3.50
N SER A 47 19.61 11.85 4.61
CA SER A 47 20.68 12.84 4.68
C SER A 47 21.91 12.40 3.88
N ASP A 48 22.22 11.10 3.92
CA ASP A 48 23.35 10.48 3.23
C ASP A 48 22.92 9.65 2.02
N TYR A 49 23.87 9.33 1.15
CA TYR A 49 23.61 8.43 0.03
C TYR A 49 23.45 7.00 0.49
N VAL A 50 22.34 6.39 0.11
CA VAL A 50 22.09 4.96 0.30
C VAL A 50 22.06 4.24 -1.05
N SER A 51 22.22 2.93 -1.05
CA SER A 51 22.08 2.13 -2.28
C SER A 51 20.63 2.22 -2.81
N ALA A 52 20.49 2.18 -4.14
CA ALA A 52 19.15 2.13 -4.76
C ALA A 52 18.39 0.85 -4.33
N LYS A 53 19.12 -0.23 -4.10
CA LYS A 53 18.57 -1.51 -3.62
C LYS A 53 17.99 -1.39 -2.21
N SER A 54 18.75 -0.85 -1.24
CA SER A 54 18.27 -0.66 0.14
C SER A 54 17.04 0.26 0.19
N MET A 55 17.04 1.35 -0.59
CA MET A 55 15.90 2.24 -0.70
C MET A 55 14.67 1.53 -1.26
N GLN A 56 14.83 0.77 -2.34
CA GLN A 56 13.75 0.03 -2.98
C GLN A 56 13.17 -1.05 -2.06
N ASP A 57 14.03 -1.81 -1.35
CA ASP A 57 13.60 -2.84 -0.42
C ASP A 57 12.81 -2.23 0.75
N LYS A 58 13.33 -1.14 1.35
CA LYS A 58 12.64 -0.46 2.44
C LYS A 58 11.29 0.12 2.02
N LEU A 59 11.22 0.75 0.87
CA LEU A 59 9.95 1.28 0.34
C LEU A 59 8.97 0.16 -0.02
N THR A 60 9.46 -1.00 -0.46
CA THR A 60 8.62 -2.17 -0.71
C THR A 60 8.02 -2.73 0.58
N GLU A 61 8.79 -2.77 1.66
CA GLU A 61 8.28 -3.10 2.99
C GLU A 61 7.23 -2.10 3.47
N ILE A 62 7.52 -0.80 3.34
CA ILE A 62 6.63 0.28 3.77
C ILE A 62 5.31 0.28 2.98
N LYS A 63 5.36 0.17 1.63
CA LYS A 63 4.13 0.17 0.83
C LYS A 63 3.20 -1.00 1.16
N ALA A 64 3.75 -2.16 1.52
CA ALA A 64 2.97 -3.31 1.94
C ALA A 64 2.20 -3.00 3.23
N VAL A 65 2.87 -2.43 4.25
CA VAL A 65 2.24 -2.05 5.52
C VAL A 65 1.22 -0.92 5.33
N LEU A 66 1.48 0.00 4.41
CA LEU A 66 0.52 1.06 4.06
C LEU A 66 -0.70 0.54 3.28
N GLY A 67 -0.67 -0.70 2.76
CA GLY A 67 -1.76 -1.28 1.98
C GLY A 67 -1.73 -0.95 0.49
N TYR A 68 -0.57 -0.53 0.00
CA TYR A 68 -0.36 -0.15 -1.40
C TYR A 68 0.67 -1.08 -2.09
N GLY A 69 0.65 -2.37 -1.76
CA GLY A 69 1.61 -3.37 -2.27
C GLY A 69 1.75 -3.40 -3.80
N GLY A 70 0.70 -3.05 -4.55
CA GLY A 70 0.71 -2.97 -6.03
C GLY A 70 1.34 -1.70 -6.60
N SER A 71 1.64 -0.68 -5.78
CA SER A 71 2.19 0.60 -6.24
C SER A 71 3.63 0.48 -6.72
N GLU A 72 4.00 1.33 -7.68
CA GLU A 72 5.38 1.41 -8.16
C GLU A 72 6.30 2.04 -7.10
N VAL A 73 7.58 1.61 -7.13
CA VAL A 73 8.63 2.15 -6.25
C VAL A 73 9.74 2.74 -7.08
N PHE A 74 10.20 3.93 -6.71
CA PHE A 74 11.38 4.59 -7.28
C PHE A 74 12.49 4.68 -6.24
N PRO A 75 13.76 4.43 -6.65
CA PRO A 75 14.20 4.09 -7.99
C PRO A 75 13.66 2.74 -8.47
N LYS A 76 13.32 2.62 -9.78
CA LYS A 76 12.87 1.35 -10.37
C LYS A 76 14.05 0.42 -10.66
N GLN A 77 15.21 0.99 -10.98
CA GLN A 77 16.44 0.26 -11.21
C GLN A 77 17.34 0.35 -9.98
N THR A 78 17.96 -0.76 -9.62
CA THR A 78 19.00 -0.82 -8.58
C THR A 78 20.38 -0.49 -9.13
N GLU A 79 20.59 -0.65 -10.45
CA GLU A 79 21.82 -0.38 -11.16
C GLU A 79 21.53 0.27 -12.52
N LEU A 80 22.42 1.12 -12.98
CA LEU A 80 22.40 1.64 -14.34
C LEU A 80 23.17 0.69 -15.25
N LYS A 81 22.64 0.42 -16.44
CA LYS A 81 23.25 -0.51 -17.41
C LYS A 81 24.51 0.09 -18.09
N SER A 82 24.59 1.39 -18.17
CA SER A 82 25.72 2.12 -18.72
C SER A 82 25.84 3.50 -18.08
N LYS A 83 26.94 4.23 -18.37
CA LYS A 83 27.15 5.61 -17.89
C LYS A 83 26.16 6.62 -18.48
N ASP A 84 25.58 6.29 -19.64
CA ASP A 84 24.62 7.14 -20.35
C ASP A 84 23.15 6.79 -20.01
N ASP A 85 22.94 5.78 -19.18
CA ASP A 85 21.61 5.40 -18.71
C ASP A 85 21.13 6.37 -17.61
N THR A 86 19.97 6.97 -17.83
CA THR A 86 19.41 7.97 -16.89
C THR A 86 18.37 7.39 -15.93
N GLY A 87 18.02 6.10 -16.08
CA GLY A 87 16.98 5.48 -15.27
C GLY A 87 15.56 6.01 -15.56
N ASN A 88 14.65 5.74 -14.64
CA ASN A 88 13.26 6.21 -14.75
C ASN A 88 13.10 7.58 -14.06
N PHE A 89 12.28 8.44 -14.65
CA PHE A 89 11.95 9.74 -14.07
C PHE A 89 10.64 9.70 -13.27
N LEU A 90 10.50 10.62 -12.34
CA LEU A 90 9.28 10.93 -11.62
C LEU A 90 8.95 12.42 -11.80
N ASN A 91 7.67 12.76 -11.85
CA ASN A 91 7.25 14.16 -11.95
C ASN A 91 7.74 14.98 -10.76
N LEU A 92 8.41 16.09 -11.03
CA LEU A 92 8.98 16.96 -10.01
C LEU A 92 7.87 17.59 -9.14
N PRO A 93 7.92 17.46 -7.82
CA PRO A 93 7.10 18.26 -6.91
C PRO A 93 7.42 19.76 -7.04
N TYR A 94 6.45 20.61 -6.72
CA TYR A 94 6.59 22.08 -6.78
C TYR A 94 7.11 22.62 -8.11
N PHE A 95 6.72 22.00 -9.23
CA PHE A 95 7.13 22.41 -10.58
C PHE A 95 6.72 23.83 -10.88
N SER A 96 6.06 24.59 -10.30
CA SER A 96 5.79 26.02 -10.47
C SER A 96 5.86 26.77 -9.15
N GLY A 97 6.77 26.34 -8.27
CA GLY A 97 6.82 26.85 -6.90
C GLY A 97 5.52 26.53 -6.15
N ASP A 98 4.99 27.51 -5.43
CA ASP A 98 3.73 27.31 -4.67
C ASP A 98 2.47 27.35 -5.54
N ASP A 99 2.58 27.85 -6.78
CA ASP A 99 1.50 27.76 -7.78
C ASP A 99 1.54 26.39 -8.49
N THR A 100 1.32 25.33 -7.73
CA THR A 100 1.41 23.95 -8.17
C THR A 100 0.24 23.09 -7.68
N THR A 101 -0.10 22.07 -8.45
CA THR A 101 -1.01 20.99 -8.00
C THR A 101 -0.24 19.81 -7.35
N ARG A 102 1.10 19.85 -7.34
CA ARG A 102 2.01 18.81 -6.85
C ARG A 102 2.74 19.24 -5.59
N TYR A 103 1.98 19.68 -4.60
CA TYR A 103 2.46 20.15 -3.31
C TYR A 103 2.55 19.01 -2.28
N ALA A 104 3.37 19.21 -1.26
CA ALA A 104 3.41 18.33 -0.09
C ALA A 104 2.20 18.59 0.81
N PHE A 105 1.84 17.59 1.60
CA PHE A 105 0.88 17.74 2.68
C PHE A 105 1.60 17.83 4.03
N ASP A 106 1.08 18.66 4.93
CA ASP A 106 1.47 18.66 6.33
C ASP A 106 0.94 17.43 7.08
N LYS A 107 1.31 17.29 8.35
CA LYS A 107 0.88 16.14 9.20
C LYS A 107 -0.64 16.11 9.46
N GLN A 108 -1.35 17.20 9.22
CA GLN A 108 -2.80 17.32 9.36
C GLN A 108 -3.55 17.09 8.04
N GLY A 109 -2.83 16.99 6.94
CA GLY A 109 -3.38 16.81 5.60
C GLY A 109 -3.75 18.13 4.90
N GLY A 110 -3.23 19.25 5.38
CA GLY A 110 -3.25 20.55 4.70
C GLY A 110 -2.16 20.63 3.62
N GLY A 111 -2.39 21.44 2.58
CA GLY A 111 -1.36 21.71 1.57
C GLY A 111 -0.23 22.56 2.18
N ALA A 112 1.01 22.14 1.99
CA ALA A 112 2.20 22.85 2.45
C ALA A 112 2.79 23.73 1.33
N THR A 113 3.32 24.91 1.69
CA THR A 113 4.12 25.72 0.78
C THR A 113 5.49 25.05 0.54
N LEU A 114 6.23 25.52 -0.46
CA LEU A 114 7.61 25.05 -0.68
C LEU A 114 8.50 25.29 0.55
N LYS A 115 8.30 26.38 1.27
CA LYS A 115 9.01 26.67 2.52
C LYS A 115 8.67 25.65 3.60
N ASP A 116 7.39 25.37 3.81
CA ASP A 116 6.94 24.39 4.80
C ASP A 116 7.44 22.98 4.46
N PHE A 117 7.53 22.65 3.16
CA PHE A 117 8.14 21.40 2.72
C PHE A 117 9.60 21.26 3.14
N TYR A 118 10.41 22.33 3.06
CA TYR A 118 11.79 22.26 3.55
C TYR A 118 11.87 21.99 5.05
N GLU A 119 10.96 22.52 5.83
CA GLU A 119 10.86 22.22 7.27
C GLU A 119 10.43 20.77 7.52
N LEU A 120 9.47 20.27 6.74
CA LEU A 120 9.08 18.86 6.77
C LEU A 120 10.25 17.94 6.37
N TYR A 121 10.99 18.29 5.33
CA TYR A 121 12.17 17.54 4.89
C TYR A 121 13.21 17.46 6.01
N GLU A 122 13.59 18.58 6.63
CA GLU A 122 14.56 18.62 7.71
C GLU A 122 14.14 17.76 8.91
N THR A 123 12.86 17.70 9.21
CA THR A 123 12.32 16.94 10.35
C THR A 123 12.10 15.47 10.07
N ASN A 124 11.91 15.07 8.80
CA ASN A 124 11.57 13.69 8.43
C ASN A 124 12.71 12.93 7.75
N LYS A 125 13.78 13.60 7.23
CA LYS A 125 14.90 12.90 6.64
C LYS A 125 15.61 12.01 7.67
N VAL A 126 15.99 10.82 7.26
CA VAL A 126 16.73 9.86 8.08
C VAL A 126 18.18 9.76 7.64
N ILE A 127 19.07 9.29 8.51
CA ILE A 127 20.47 9.08 8.15
C ILE A 127 20.59 7.88 7.21
N ASP A 128 19.89 6.79 7.56
CA ASP A 128 19.91 5.53 6.83
C ASP A 128 18.51 4.89 6.81
N VAL A 129 18.18 4.24 5.70
CA VAL A 129 16.90 3.54 5.54
C VAL A 129 16.77 2.31 6.46
N GLU A 130 17.90 1.69 6.83
CA GLU A 130 17.92 0.54 7.73
C GLU A 130 17.50 0.91 9.16
N SER A 131 17.63 2.17 9.54
CA SER A 131 17.18 2.66 10.85
C SER A 131 15.65 2.73 11.00
N ILE A 132 14.92 2.62 9.89
CA ILE A 132 13.46 2.68 9.91
C ILE A 132 12.90 1.32 10.34
N VAL A 133 12.28 1.31 11.52
CA VAL A 133 11.55 0.12 12.01
C VAL A 133 10.14 0.17 11.48
N VAL A 134 9.81 -0.74 10.58
CA VAL A 134 8.45 -0.90 10.05
C VAL A 134 7.71 -1.90 10.95
N VAL A 135 6.90 -1.37 11.86
CA VAL A 135 6.07 -2.22 12.74
C VAL A 135 4.81 -2.61 11.99
N ARG A 136 4.63 -3.88 11.73
CA ARG A 136 3.33 -4.39 11.27
C ARG A 136 2.39 -4.40 12.49
N PRO A 137 1.24 -3.73 12.45
CA PRO A 137 0.25 -3.86 13.50
C PRO A 137 -0.13 -5.34 13.63
N GLN A 138 -0.13 -5.88 14.83
CA GLN A 138 -0.70 -7.22 15.04
C GLN A 138 -2.15 -7.20 14.58
N SER A 139 -2.50 -8.07 13.68
CA SER A 139 -3.86 -8.24 13.17
C SER A 139 -4.34 -9.66 13.41
N GLU A 140 -5.64 -9.86 13.40
CA GLU A 140 -6.25 -11.20 13.46
C GLU A 140 -5.80 -12.08 12.26
N TYR A 141 -5.15 -11.47 11.26
CA TYR A 141 -4.78 -12.08 9.97
C TYR A 141 -3.28 -12.25 9.76
N ASP A 142 -2.45 -12.02 10.78
CA ASP A 142 -0.97 -12.04 10.66
C ASP A 142 -0.39 -13.44 10.40
N ASP A 143 -1.15 -14.50 10.62
CA ASP A 143 -0.85 -15.88 10.24
C ASP A 143 -1.32 -16.26 8.82
N GLY A 144 -1.97 -15.33 8.12
CA GLY A 144 -2.46 -15.50 6.75
C GLY A 144 -1.56 -14.85 5.69
N PRO A 145 -1.94 -15.00 4.41
CA PRO A 145 -1.27 -14.29 3.34
C PRO A 145 -1.35 -12.77 3.55
N PRO A 146 -0.27 -12.01 3.32
CA PRO A 146 -0.25 -10.56 3.53
C PRO A 146 -1.36 -9.78 2.82
N CYS A 147 -1.81 -10.28 1.66
CA CYS A 147 -2.94 -9.67 0.95
C CYS A 147 -4.27 -9.75 1.71
N ILE A 148 -4.50 -10.76 2.53
CA ILE A 148 -5.70 -10.87 3.38
C ILE A 148 -5.67 -9.80 4.47
N GLU A 149 -4.53 -9.56 5.09
CA GLU A 149 -4.35 -8.49 6.06
C GLU A 149 -4.63 -7.11 5.42
N VAL A 150 -4.04 -6.86 4.25
CA VAL A 150 -4.27 -5.62 3.48
C VAL A 150 -5.73 -5.44 3.11
N LEU A 151 -6.42 -6.50 2.67
CA LEU A 151 -7.86 -6.47 2.39
C LEU A 151 -8.69 -6.13 3.62
N ALA A 152 -8.33 -6.68 4.78
CA ALA A 152 -9.03 -6.43 6.04
C ALA A 152 -8.83 -4.99 6.55
N MET A 153 -7.68 -4.39 6.28
CA MET A 153 -7.34 -3.03 6.72
C MET A 153 -7.90 -1.93 5.83
N ASN A 154 -8.23 -2.23 4.57
CA ASN A 154 -8.69 -1.25 3.60
C ASN A 154 -10.11 -1.61 3.14
N LYS A 155 -10.94 -0.56 2.91
CA LYS A 155 -12.26 -0.80 2.32
C LYS A 155 -12.11 -1.22 0.86
N ILE A 156 -12.82 -2.29 0.49
CA ILE A 156 -12.76 -2.88 -0.84
C ILE A 156 -13.89 -2.28 -1.69
N GLY A 157 -13.51 -1.56 -2.74
CA GLY A 157 -14.42 -0.92 -3.67
C GLY A 157 -15.08 -1.88 -4.67
N GLU A 158 -15.99 -1.36 -5.49
CA GLU A 158 -16.66 -2.12 -6.55
C GLU A 158 -15.64 -2.68 -7.56
N GLY A 159 -15.94 -3.85 -8.12
CA GLY A 159 -15.07 -4.56 -9.06
C GLY A 159 -14.12 -5.59 -8.43
N GLY A 160 -13.71 -5.40 -7.14
CA GLY A 160 -12.81 -6.33 -6.43
C GLY A 160 -13.48 -7.20 -5.37
N ARG A 161 -14.69 -6.86 -4.95
CA ARG A 161 -15.36 -7.43 -3.76
C ARG A 161 -15.56 -8.94 -3.82
N ASN A 162 -16.06 -9.46 -4.94
CA ASN A 162 -16.34 -10.88 -5.09
C ASN A 162 -15.08 -11.73 -4.97
N ASN A 163 -14.00 -11.37 -5.69
CA ASN A 163 -12.73 -12.06 -5.61
C ASN A 163 -12.08 -11.92 -4.23
N ALA A 164 -12.14 -10.73 -3.63
CA ALA A 164 -11.62 -10.52 -2.28
C ALA A 164 -12.31 -11.43 -1.26
N LEU A 165 -13.65 -11.50 -1.31
CA LEU A 165 -14.42 -12.35 -0.41
C LEU A 165 -14.16 -13.84 -0.68
N PHE A 166 -13.99 -14.24 -1.93
CA PHE A 166 -13.61 -15.60 -2.28
C PHE A 166 -12.25 -15.99 -1.67
N HIS A 167 -11.23 -15.16 -1.83
CA HIS A 167 -9.91 -15.42 -1.27
C HIS A 167 -9.89 -15.37 0.26
N TYR A 168 -10.67 -14.46 0.85
CA TYR A 168 -10.89 -14.49 2.29
C TYR A 168 -11.54 -15.80 2.75
N GLY A 169 -12.47 -16.35 1.96
CA GLY A 169 -13.10 -17.65 2.21
C GLY A 169 -12.11 -18.81 2.25
N VAL A 170 -11.06 -18.79 1.37
CA VAL A 170 -9.96 -19.77 1.43
C VAL A 170 -9.25 -19.69 2.78
N TYR A 171 -8.88 -18.49 3.19
CA TYR A 171 -8.20 -18.26 4.47
C TYR A 171 -9.07 -18.65 5.66
N ALA A 172 -10.31 -18.15 5.71
CA ALA A 172 -11.24 -18.40 6.81
C ALA A 172 -11.51 -19.89 7.01
N LYS A 173 -11.66 -20.64 5.92
CA LYS A 173 -11.90 -22.08 5.97
C LYS A 173 -10.71 -22.86 6.52
N GLN A 174 -9.49 -22.43 6.23
CA GLN A 174 -8.25 -23.02 6.77
C GLN A 174 -8.09 -22.69 8.25
N LYS A 175 -8.32 -21.44 8.63
CA LYS A 175 -8.06 -20.96 9.99
C LYS A 175 -9.19 -21.34 10.97
N TRP A 176 -10.44 -21.23 10.55
CA TRP A 176 -11.62 -21.47 11.40
C TRP A 176 -12.60 -22.48 10.75
N PRO A 177 -12.25 -23.77 10.64
CA PRO A 177 -13.04 -24.76 9.90
C PRO A 177 -14.52 -24.85 10.30
N SER A 178 -14.82 -24.62 11.59
CA SER A 178 -16.19 -24.67 12.12
C SER A 178 -16.96 -23.34 11.98
N GLU A 179 -16.27 -22.20 11.84
CA GLU A 179 -16.88 -20.88 11.89
C GLU A 179 -16.68 -20.07 10.60
N TRP A 180 -15.98 -20.61 9.60
CA TRP A 180 -15.57 -19.88 8.42
C TRP A 180 -16.72 -19.18 7.68
N LYS A 181 -17.94 -19.76 7.66
CA LYS A 181 -19.11 -19.15 7.02
C LYS A 181 -19.52 -17.84 7.69
N SER A 182 -19.57 -17.83 9.02
CA SER A 182 -19.86 -16.61 9.78
C SER A 182 -18.75 -15.56 9.66
N LYS A 183 -17.48 -16.00 9.58
CA LYS A 183 -16.34 -15.11 9.33
C LYS A 183 -16.40 -14.46 7.94
N VAL A 184 -16.81 -15.21 6.89
CA VAL A 184 -17.01 -14.67 5.53
C VAL A 184 -18.12 -13.62 5.51
N ILE A 185 -19.23 -13.87 6.17
CA ILE A 185 -20.35 -12.91 6.28
C ILE A 185 -19.90 -11.64 7.01
N LEU A 186 -19.19 -11.79 8.12
CA LEU A 186 -18.65 -10.65 8.88
C LEU A 186 -17.66 -9.83 8.05
N PHE A 187 -16.75 -10.48 7.35
CA PHE A 187 -15.78 -9.81 6.49
C PHE A 187 -16.49 -9.03 5.36
N ASN A 188 -17.52 -9.60 4.73
CA ASN A 188 -18.32 -8.86 3.76
C ASN A 188 -18.92 -7.58 4.36
N ALA A 189 -19.43 -7.64 5.56
CA ALA A 189 -20.05 -6.48 6.22
C ALA A 189 -19.03 -5.43 6.64
N THR A 190 -17.80 -5.82 7.01
CA THR A 190 -16.81 -4.92 7.63
C THR A 190 -15.74 -4.43 6.67
N ALA A 191 -15.31 -5.23 5.69
CA ALA A 191 -14.20 -4.91 4.80
C ALA A 191 -14.63 -4.27 3.46
N MET A 192 -15.90 -4.39 3.05
CA MET A 192 -16.38 -3.82 1.80
C MET A 192 -16.84 -2.38 1.99
N GLU A 193 -16.62 -1.49 0.99
CA GLU A 193 -17.25 -0.16 0.95
C GLU A 193 -18.77 -0.28 0.90
N LYS A 194 -19.25 -1.19 0.05
CA LYS A 194 -20.65 -1.59 -0.07
C LYS A 194 -20.69 -3.10 -0.06
N PRO A 195 -21.22 -3.73 0.98
CA PRO A 195 -21.29 -5.19 1.08
C PRO A 195 -21.94 -5.85 -0.15
N LEU A 196 -21.48 -7.04 -0.49
CA LEU A 196 -22.18 -7.91 -1.45
C LEU A 196 -23.52 -8.33 -0.86
N SER A 197 -24.49 -8.57 -1.72
CA SER A 197 -25.79 -9.10 -1.32
C SER A 197 -25.68 -10.51 -0.73
N ASP A 198 -26.65 -10.90 0.08
CA ASP A 198 -26.71 -12.24 0.68
C ASP A 198 -26.66 -13.35 -0.38
N THR A 199 -27.27 -13.13 -1.54
CA THR A 199 -27.24 -14.08 -2.66
C THR A 199 -25.82 -14.25 -3.21
N GLU A 200 -25.06 -13.16 -3.40
CA GLU A 200 -23.68 -13.22 -3.87
C GLU A 200 -22.77 -13.90 -2.84
N VAL A 201 -22.93 -13.57 -1.56
CA VAL A 201 -22.20 -14.22 -0.47
C VAL A 201 -22.50 -15.73 -0.43
N GLN A 202 -23.78 -16.11 -0.57
CA GLN A 202 -24.17 -17.52 -0.56
C GLN A 202 -23.59 -18.31 -1.75
N ILE A 203 -23.44 -17.68 -2.92
CA ILE A 203 -22.77 -18.31 -4.07
C ILE A 203 -21.33 -18.64 -3.71
N ILE A 204 -20.59 -17.70 -3.10
CA ILE A 204 -19.19 -17.92 -2.68
C ILE A 204 -19.11 -19.01 -1.62
N VAL A 205 -19.98 -18.98 -0.61
CA VAL A 205 -20.03 -20.01 0.43
C VAL A 205 -20.29 -21.40 -0.19
N ASN A 206 -21.24 -21.51 -1.11
CA ASN A 206 -21.55 -22.77 -1.77
C ASN A 206 -20.38 -23.28 -2.65
N GLN A 207 -19.58 -22.40 -3.25
CA GLN A 207 -18.37 -22.78 -3.97
C GLN A 207 -17.32 -23.40 -3.04
N HIS A 208 -17.12 -22.81 -1.87
CA HIS A 208 -16.19 -23.32 -0.85
C HIS A 208 -16.69 -24.61 -0.18
N ASP A 209 -18.01 -24.83 -0.08
CA ASP A 209 -18.57 -26.10 0.43
C ASP A 209 -18.30 -27.28 -0.52
N LYS A 210 -18.27 -27.02 -1.85
CA LYS A 210 -18.14 -28.09 -2.86
C LYS A 210 -16.74 -28.66 -2.98
N LYS A 211 -15.71 -27.87 -2.73
CA LYS A 211 -14.32 -28.32 -2.82
C LYS A 211 -13.37 -27.40 -2.05
N GLU A 212 -12.16 -27.90 -1.81
CA GLU A 212 -11.06 -27.08 -1.33
C GLU A 212 -10.51 -26.20 -2.46
N TRP A 213 -10.22 -24.94 -2.14
CA TRP A 213 -9.66 -23.97 -3.06
C TRP A 213 -8.33 -23.47 -2.54
N GLY A 214 -7.40 -23.18 -3.48
CA GLY A 214 -6.16 -22.47 -3.21
C GLY A 214 -6.28 -20.99 -3.56
N TYR A 215 -5.27 -20.21 -3.14
CA TYR A 215 -5.18 -18.81 -3.52
C TYR A 215 -4.82 -18.64 -4.99
N LYS A 216 -5.49 -17.70 -5.67
CA LYS A 216 -5.18 -17.28 -7.03
C LYS A 216 -4.49 -15.92 -6.99
N CYS A 217 -3.20 -15.92 -6.71
CA CYS A 217 -2.42 -14.70 -6.45
C CYS A 217 -2.35 -13.74 -7.64
N ASN A 218 -2.70 -14.19 -8.85
CA ASN A 218 -2.73 -13.36 -10.06
C ASN A 218 -4.07 -12.62 -10.26
N ASP A 219 -5.11 -12.95 -9.51
CA ASP A 219 -6.42 -12.33 -9.63
C ASP A 219 -6.45 -10.97 -8.90
N GLN A 220 -7.18 -9.99 -9.47
CA GLN A 220 -7.48 -8.74 -8.78
C GLN A 220 -8.55 -8.95 -7.71
N PRO A 221 -8.49 -8.27 -6.55
CA PRO A 221 -7.47 -7.28 -6.16
C PRO A 221 -6.22 -7.89 -5.51
N MET A 222 -6.13 -9.21 -5.38
CA MET A 222 -5.07 -9.90 -4.64
C MET A 222 -3.67 -9.56 -5.16
N CYS A 223 -3.47 -9.59 -6.50
CA CYS A 223 -2.17 -9.32 -7.09
C CYS A 223 -1.68 -7.88 -6.87
N SER A 224 -2.61 -6.93 -6.73
CA SER A 224 -2.29 -5.52 -6.44
C SER A 224 -1.89 -5.30 -4.97
N MET A 225 -2.33 -6.19 -4.10
CA MET A 225 -2.12 -6.10 -2.65
C MET A 225 -1.03 -7.06 -2.17
N CYS A 226 -0.56 -7.94 -3.06
CA CYS A 226 0.42 -8.95 -2.74
C CYS A 226 1.84 -8.38 -2.82
N ASP A 227 2.58 -8.50 -1.73
CA ASP A 227 4.02 -8.34 -1.77
C ASP A 227 4.65 -9.64 -2.30
N LYS A 228 5.13 -9.60 -3.54
CA LYS A 228 5.73 -10.77 -4.20
C LYS A 228 6.94 -11.34 -3.47
N LEU A 229 7.57 -10.58 -2.58
CA LEU A 229 8.69 -11.02 -1.75
C LEU A 229 8.23 -11.87 -0.56
N SER A 230 6.98 -11.74 -0.13
CA SER A 230 6.42 -12.54 0.97
C SER A 230 5.84 -13.89 0.53
N LEU A 231 5.82 -14.19 -0.77
CA LEU A 231 5.37 -15.49 -1.31
C LEU A 231 6.30 -16.69 -0.98
N ILE A 232 7.42 -16.45 -0.29
CA ILE A 232 8.36 -17.49 0.13
C ILE A 232 7.83 -18.33 1.33
N HIS A 233 6.66 -17.96 1.88
CA HIS A 233 6.11 -18.59 3.09
C HIS A 233 4.76 -19.30 2.89
N ILE A 234 4.40 -19.66 1.64
CA ILE A 234 3.21 -20.48 1.38
C ILE A 234 3.62 -21.84 0.82
#